data_ebc8a46f6d18e355ddb6049907bbf01e
#
_entry.id   ebc8a46f6d18e355ddb6049907bbf01e
#
_cell.length_a   1.000
_cell.length_b   1.000
_cell.length_c   1.000
_cell.angle_alpha   90.00
_cell.angle_beta   90.00
_cell.angle_gamma   90.00
#
_symmetry.space_group_name_H-M   'P 1'
#
loop_
_entity.id
_entity.type
_entity.pdbx_description
1 polymer ?
#
loop_
_entity_poly.entity_id
_entity_poly.type
_entity_poly.pdbx_seq_one_letter_code
_entity_poly.pdbx_strand_id
1 'polypeptide(L)'
;MPPGTMWAMASTSDRVRAVFVAVTAVLQAAAGPLTTWVLGQSANIGAISDANVSPVTPADYAFTVWGLIYAACIALAIYQLLPSQQERTVHRQTGWWLVGAFTASTLWVPSFATRNLWLAQILIVILVGYLVVAARGFLVAGPAPSIAEEILLRLPVMIYLGWATLAAAAGFATTFRSWGMPASARWVNEIGVVLVLSATIMSFFVVSRLVAVIGFLLAACWALLAVALATQSNAVRNAAVLAIVIMVAVVIGRTLRSPDRRTVLFG
;
A
#
# COMPACT_ATOMS: atom_id res chain seq x y z
N MET A 1 -37.26 -35.47 2.88
CA MET A 1 -36.88 -34.17 3.41
C MET A 1 -35.38 -34.08 3.28
N PRO A 2 -34.78 -33.10 2.56
CA PRO A 2 -33.34 -32.90 2.57
C PRO A 2 -32.93 -32.46 3.97
N PRO A 3 -31.74 -32.88 4.47
CA PRO A 3 -31.23 -32.44 5.76
C PRO A 3 -31.03 -30.95 5.71
N GLY A 4 -31.60 -30.25 6.69
CA GLY A 4 -31.58 -28.79 6.78
C GLY A 4 -30.18 -28.25 6.61
N THR A 5 -30.05 -27.26 5.77
CA THR A 5 -28.93 -26.36 5.67
C THR A 5 -28.71 -25.71 7.04
N MET A 6 -27.88 -26.36 7.86
CA MET A 6 -27.33 -25.74 9.05
C MET A 6 -26.46 -24.57 8.55
N TRP A 7 -27.01 -23.35 8.58
CA TRP A 7 -26.22 -22.14 8.36
C TRP A 7 -25.11 -22.17 9.39
N ALA A 8 -23.90 -22.49 8.96
CA ALA A 8 -22.74 -22.43 9.80
C ALA A 8 -22.65 -20.97 10.32
N MET A 9 -22.87 -20.78 11.59
CA MET A 9 -22.72 -19.45 12.18
C MET A 9 -21.25 -19.12 12.25
N ALA A 10 -20.88 -17.90 11.81
CA ALA A 10 -19.51 -17.43 11.85
C ALA A 10 -18.91 -17.68 13.25
N SER A 11 -17.71 -18.26 13.30
CA SER A 11 -17.04 -18.54 14.54
C SER A 11 -16.78 -17.24 15.30
N THR A 12 -16.67 -17.32 16.62
CA THR A 12 -16.30 -16.14 17.43
C THR A 12 -15.00 -15.51 16.92
N SER A 13 -14.03 -16.33 16.53
CA SER A 13 -12.77 -15.85 15.96
C SER A 13 -12.95 -15.07 14.64
N ASP A 14 -13.87 -15.50 13.77
CA ASP A 14 -14.16 -14.80 12.50
C ASP A 14 -14.79 -13.43 12.74
N ARG A 15 -15.70 -13.35 13.72
CA ARG A 15 -16.33 -12.06 14.13
C ARG A 15 -15.31 -11.12 14.75
N VAL A 16 -14.50 -11.63 15.68
CA VAL A 16 -13.44 -10.85 16.34
C VAL A 16 -12.48 -10.29 15.30
N ARG A 17 -12.00 -11.11 14.38
CA ARG A 17 -11.14 -10.66 13.27
C ARG A 17 -11.79 -9.53 12.46
N ALA A 18 -13.05 -9.70 12.04
CA ALA A 18 -13.76 -8.70 11.24
C ALA A 18 -13.91 -7.37 11.99
N VAL A 19 -14.21 -7.41 13.30
CA VAL A 19 -14.27 -6.22 14.15
C VAL A 19 -12.91 -5.54 14.28
N PHE A 20 -11.82 -6.30 14.50
CA PHE A 20 -10.48 -5.71 14.59
C PHE A 20 -10.05 -5.05 13.28
N VAL A 21 -10.35 -5.64 12.12
CA VAL A 21 -10.11 -4.99 10.82
C VAL A 21 -10.89 -3.69 10.72
N ALA A 22 -12.15 -3.66 11.13
CA ALA A 22 -12.97 -2.45 11.07
C ALA A 22 -12.45 -1.36 12.02
N VAL A 23 -12.13 -1.71 13.25
CA VAL A 23 -11.57 -0.77 14.24
C VAL A 23 -10.25 -0.17 13.74
N THR A 24 -9.32 -1.00 13.28
CA THR A 24 -8.01 -0.52 12.82
C THR A 24 -8.11 0.24 11.50
N ALA A 25 -9.06 -0.08 10.60
CA ALA A 25 -9.34 0.71 9.39
C ALA A 25 -9.84 2.13 9.74
N VAL A 26 -10.69 2.27 10.76
CA VAL A 26 -11.15 3.58 11.25
C VAL A 26 -10.00 4.34 11.91
N LEU A 27 -9.21 3.68 12.75
CA LEU A 27 -8.09 4.30 13.45
C LEU A 27 -7.06 4.87 12.49
N GLN A 28 -6.66 4.11 11.44
CA GLN A 28 -5.70 4.62 10.45
C GLN A 28 -6.27 5.80 9.64
N ALA A 29 -7.55 5.77 9.29
CA ALA A 29 -8.19 6.87 8.57
C ALA A 29 -8.30 8.14 9.43
N ALA A 30 -8.53 7.99 10.72
CA ALA A 30 -8.60 9.10 11.67
C ALA A 30 -7.23 9.65 12.08
N ALA A 31 -6.15 8.87 11.98
CA ALA A 31 -4.83 9.24 12.47
C ALA A 31 -4.31 10.55 11.88
N GLY A 32 -4.42 10.76 10.56
CA GLY A 32 -3.98 11.97 9.88
C GLY A 32 -4.73 13.22 10.35
N PRO A 33 -6.06 13.28 10.21
CA PRO A 33 -6.87 14.39 10.70
C PRO A 33 -6.64 14.71 12.19
N LEU A 34 -6.63 13.68 13.05
CA LEU A 34 -6.41 13.87 14.49
C LEU A 34 -5.02 14.45 14.78
N THR A 35 -3.99 13.92 14.14
CA THR A 35 -2.61 14.40 14.33
C THR A 35 -2.46 15.85 13.86
N THR A 36 -3.04 16.20 12.72
CA THR A 36 -3.03 17.57 12.20
C THR A 36 -3.83 18.52 13.08
N TRP A 37 -4.96 18.05 13.64
CA TRP A 37 -5.75 18.83 14.57
C TRP A 37 -5.00 19.13 15.87
N VAL A 38 -4.26 18.15 16.41
CA VAL A 38 -3.51 18.31 17.68
C VAL A 38 -2.22 19.09 17.49
N LEU A 39 -1.46 18.83 16.43
CA LEU A 39 -0.11 19.35 16.22
C LEU A 39 -0.05 20.53 15.23
N GLY A 40 -1.15 20.86 14.56
CA GLY A 40 -1.23 21.92 13.55
C GLY A 40 -0.87 21.46 12.14
N GLN A 41 -1.07 22.34 11.16
CA GLN A 41 -0.90 22.03 9.72
C GLN A 41 0.55 21.69 9.33
N SER A 42 1.54 22.17 10.08
CA SER A 42 2.95 21.81 9.85
C SER A 42 3.28 20.34 10.15
N ALA A 43 2.38 19.62 10.81
CA ALA A 43 2.44 18.18 11.05
C ALA A 43 1.82 17.35 9.93
N ASN A 44 1.29 17.97 8.87
CA ASN A 44 0.79 17.27 7.69
C ASN A 44 1.94 16.57 6.96
N ILE A 45 1.65 15.37 6.41
CA ILE A 45 2.64 14.52 5.72
C ILE A 45 3.30 15.27 4.55
N GLY A 46 2.52 15.99 3.73
CA GLY A 46 3.04 16.83 2.64
C GLY A 46 4.02 17.87 3.15
N ALA A 47 3.63 18.67 4.14
CA ALA A 47 4.48 19.72 4.70
C ALA A 47 5.82 19.22 5.27
N ILE A 48 5.84 18.01 5.86
CA ILE A 48 7.09 17.37 6.34
C ILE A 48 7.93 16.87 5.17
N SER A 49 7.29 16.32 4.14
CA SER A 49 7.96 15.91 2.90
C SER A 49 8.64 17.10 2.23
N ASP A 50 7.94 18.24 2.12
CA ASP A 50 8.45 19.46 1.52
C ASP A 50 9.61 20.09 2.30
N ALA A 51 9.59 19.94 3.62
CA ALA A 51 10.71 20.35 4.46
C ALA A 51 11.98 19.50 4.28
N ASN A 52 11.86 18.31 3.66
CA ASN A 52 12.93 17.34 3.48
C ASN A 52 13.02 16.85 2.01
N VAL A 53 12.89 17.76 1.06
CA VAL A 53 12.89 17.43 -0.38
C VAL A 53 14.13 16.66 -0.79
N SER A 54 13.91 15.61 -1.54
CA SER A 54 14.91 14.72 -2.12
C SER A 54 14.59 14.46 -3.60
N PRO A 55 15.52 13.90 -4.39
CA PRO A 55 15.23 13.56 -5.78
C PRO A 55 14.08 12.55 -5.99
N VAL A 56 13.69 11.81 -4.95
CA VAL A 56 12.58 10.84 -4.99
C VAL A 56 11.33 11.34 -4.28
N THR A 57 11.28 12.60 -3.85
CA THR A 57 10.08 13.20 -3.28
C THR A 57 9.03 13.33 -4.40
N PRO A 58 7.84 12.71 -4.26
CA PRO A 58 6.79 12.85 -5.25
C PRO A 58 6.15 14.24 -5.20
N ALA A 59 5.52 14.66 -6.29
CA ALA A 59 4.73 15.90 -6.31
C ALA A 59 3.59 15.84 -5.28
N ASP A 60 3.23 16.99 -4.69
CA ASP A 60 2.28 17.13 -3.56
C ASP A 60 0.93 16.47 -3.82
N TYR A 61 0.41 16.60 -5.04
CA TYR A 61 -0.87 16.00 -5.39
C TYR A 61 -0.89 14.48 -5.22
N ALA A 62 0.28 13.82 -5.27
CA ALA A 62 0.36 12.37 -5.14
C ALA A 62 -0.09 11.87 -3.76
N PHE A 63 0.08 12.70 -2.71
CA PHE A 63 -0.33 12.34 -1.36
C PHE A 63 -1.86 12.23 -1.18
N THR A 64 -2.65 12.77 -2.13
CA THR A 64 -4.12 12.61 -2.12
C THR A 64 -4.55 11.15 -2.20
N VAL A 65 -3.70 10.26 -2.71
CA VAL A 65 -3.96 8.82 -2.76
C VAL A 65 -4.17 8.20 -1.37
N TRP A 66 -3.63 8.79 -0.30
CA TRP A 66 -3.89 8.31 1.07
C TRP A 66 -5.38 8.37 1.41
N GLY A 67 -6.06 9.45 1.00
CA GLY A 67 -7.52 9.57 1.18
C GLY A 67 -8.29 8.45 0.46
N LEU A 68 -7.91 8.15 -0.79
CA LEU A 68 -8.48 7.04 -1.55
C LEU A 68 -8.23 5.69 -0.87
N ILE A 69 -6.98 5.44 -0.42
CA ILE A 69 -6.61 4.19 0.27
C ILE A 69 -7.44 4.02 1.53
N TYR A 70 -7.53 5.04 2.38
CA TYR A 70 -8.27 4.94 3.64
C TYR A 70 -9.77 4.75 3.41
N ALA A 71 -10.36 5.45 2.44
CA ALA A 71 -11.75 5.25 2.05
C ALA A 71 -12.00 3.82 1.55
N ALA A 72 -11.10 3.29 0.71
CA ALA A 72 -11.18 1.92 0.22
C ALA A 72 -11.00 0.88 1.33
N CYS A 73 -10.11 1.13 2.32
CA CYS A 73 -9.96 0.27 3.49
C CYS A 73 -11.19 0.28 4.40
N ILE A 74 -11.90 1.40 4.53
CA ILE A 74 -13.20 1.45 5.23
C ILE A 74 -14.23 0.62 4.48
N ALA A 75 -14.33 0.74 3.16
CA ALA A 75 -15.24 -0.06 2.34
C ALA A 75 -14.92 -1.57 2.46
N LEU A 76 -13.63 -1.94 2.44
CA LEU A 76 -13.16 -3.30 2.70
C LEU A 76 -13.62 -3.80 4.08
N ALA A 77 -13.45 -2.99 5.11
CA ALA A 77 -13.82 -3.33 6.47
C ALA A 77 -15.34 -3.56 6.60
N ILE A 78 -16.16 -2.69 6.00
CA ILE A 78 -17.61 -2.86 5.94
C ILE A 78 -17.97 -4.16 5.20
N TYR A 79 -17.35 -4.43 4.05
CA TYR A 79 -17.56 -5.65 3.28
C TYR A 79 -17.26 -6.91 4.11
N GLN A 80 -16.15 -6.92 4.85
CA GLN A 80 -15.74 -8.05 5.69
C GLN A 80 -16.67 -8.24 6.90
N LEU A 81 -17.34 -7.19 7.40
CA LEU A 81 -18.30 -7.30 8.51
C LEU A 81 -19.60 -8.00 8.11
N LEU A 82 -19.93 -8.09 6.81
CA LEU A 82 -21.12 -8.79 6.35
C LEU A 82 -21.11 -10.26 6.79
N PRO A 83 -22.21 -10.80 7.35
CA PRO A 83 -22.24 -12.18 7.86
C PRO A 83 -21.80 -13.21 6.81
N SER A 84 -22.16 -13.01 5.54
CA SER A 84 -21.81 -13.89 4.42
C SER A 84 -20.31 -13.86 4.06
N GLN A 85 -19.54 -12.89 4.56
CA GLN A 85 -18.12 -12.72 4.24
C GLN A 85 -17.21 -13.25 5.34
N GLN A 86 -17.66 -13.23 6.61
CA GLN A 86 -16.80 -13.51 7.76
C GLN A 86 -16.11 -14.88 7.70
N GLU A 87 -16.78 -15.92 7.18
CA GLU A 87 -16.27 -17.28 7.10
C GLU A 87 -15.42 -17.56 5.85
N ARG A 88 -15.38 -16.63 4.92
CA ARG A 88 -14.69 -16.84 3.65
C ARG A 88 -13.19 -17.01 3.85
N THR A 89 -12.63 -17.99 3.13
CA THR A 89 -11.19 -18.32 3.20
C THR A 89 -10.32 -17.11 2.98
N VAL A 90 -10.68 -16.24 2.02
CA VAL A 90 -9.90 -15.03 1.73
C VAL A 90 -9.79 -14.13 2.95
N HIS A 91 -10.86 -13.91 3.69
CA HIS A 91 -10.83 -13.07 4.90
C HIS A 91 -10.07 -13.74 6.05
N ARG A 92 -10.14 -15.08 6.18
CA ARG A 92 -9.34 -15.83 7.17
C ARG A 92 -7.85 -15.74 6.86
N GLN A 93 -7.47 -15.77 5.59
CA GLN A 93 -6.07 -15.66 5.15
C GLN A 93 -5.50 -14.24 5.22
N THR A 94 -6.32 -13.21 5.08
CA THR A 94 -5.86 -11.82 4.97
C THR A 94 -6.10 -11.00 6.22
N GLY A 95 -7.17 -11.26 6.97
CA GLY A 95 -7.72 -10.31 7.93
C GLY A 95 -6.76 -9.93 9.07
N TRP A 96 -6.09 -10.88 9.71
CA TRP A 96 -5.13 -10.55 10.78
C TRP A 96 -3.90 -9.80 10.28
N TRP A 97 -3.47 -10.07 9.04
CA TRP A 97 -2.40 -9.31 8.41
C TRP A 97 -2.82 -7.88 8.09
N LEU A 98 -4.10 -7.69 7.72
CA LEU A 98 -4.67 -6.34 7.55
C LEU A 98 -4.78 -5.59 8.88
N VAL A 99 -5.14 -6.26 9.98
CA VAL A 99 -5.09 -5.65 11.33
C VAL A 99 -3.68 -5.14 11.63
N GLY A 100 -2.65 -5.97 11.40
CA GLY A 100 -1.25 -5.57 11.57
C GLY A 100 -0.86 -4.38 10.67
N ALA A 101 -1.24 -4.43 9.39
CA ALA A 101 -0.97 -3.36 8.43
C ALA A 101 -1.62 -2.02 8.85
N PHE A 102 -2.90 -2.05 9.20
CA PHE A 102 -3.65 -0.86 9.59
C PHE A 102 -3.16 -0.29 10.93
N THR A 103 -2.78 -1.16 11.86
CA THR A 103 -2.13 -0.74 13.13
C THR A 103 -0.79 -0.07 12.86
N ALA A 104 0.07 -0.65 12.01
CA ALA A 104 1.33 -0.05 11.62
C ALA A 104 1.13 1.33 10.95
N SER A 105 0.12 1.47 10.09
CA SER A 105 -0.25 2.74 9.47
C SER A 105 -0.74 3.77 10.50
N THR A 106 -1.59 3.35 11.44
CA THR A 106 -2.08 4.22 12.53
C THR A 106 -0.93 4.81 13.35
N LEU A 107 0.10 4.00 13.64
CA LEU A 107 1.27 4.45 14.40
C LEU A 107 2.27 5.22 13.53
N TRP A 108 2.32 4.93 12.22
CA TRP A 108 3.20 5.61 11.27
C TRP A 108 2.88 7.10 11.16
N VAL A 109 1.59 7.48 11.08
CA VAL A 109 1.17 8.87 10.91
C VAL A 109 1.69 9.78 12.02
N PRO A 110 1.44 9.53 13.33
CA PRO A 110 1.95 10.40 14.39
C PRO A 110 3.47 10.34 14.50
N SER A 111 4.11 9.19 14.22
CA SER A 111 5.57 9.08 14.22
C SER A 111 6.20 9.97 13.15
N PHE A 112 5.61 10.01 11.94
CA PHE A 112 6.05 10.87 10.86
C PHE A 112 5.79 12.35 11.20
N ALA A 113 4.60 12.66 11.73
CA ALA A 113 4.18 14.02 12.09
C ALA A 113 5.02 14.65 13.22
N THR A 114 5.46 13.86 14.19
CA THR A 114 6.37 14.28 15.26
C THR A 114 7.85 14.26 14.84
N ARG A 115 8.13 14.03 13.54
CA ARG A 115 9.48 13.97 12.96
C ARG A 115 10.36 12.85 13.53
N ASN A 116 9.76 11.84 14.16
CA ASN A 116 10.46 10.59 14.49
C ASN A 116 10.54 9.70 13.23
N LEU A 117 11.32 10.18 12.25
CA LEU A 117 11.33 9.61 10.90
C LEU A 117 11.91 8.18 10.86
N TRP A 118 12.77 7.82 11.81
CA TRP A 118 13.25 6.43 11.92
C TRP A 118 12.15 5.49 12.33
N LEU A 119 11.39 5.83 13.36
CA LEU A 119 10.27 5.00 13.77
C LEU A 119 9.23 4.93 12.64
N ALA A 120 8.94 6.05 12.00
CA ALA A 120 8.07 6.08 10.84
C ALA A 120 8.59 5.17 9.71
N GLN A 121 9.89 5.18 9.43
CA GLN A 121 10.50 4.32 8.41
C GLN A 121 10.37 2.83 8.76
N ILE A 122 10.60 2.45 10.00
CA ILE A 122 10.41 1.07 10.47
C ILE A 122 8.93 0.66 10.31
N LEU A 123 8.00 1.52 10.73
CA LEU A 123 6.56 1.23 10.67
C LEU A 123 6.05 1.09 9.23
N ILE A 124 6.53 1.90 8.28
CA ILE A 124 6.10 1.75 6.88
C ILE A 124 6.67 0.48 6.23
N VAL A 125 7.88 0.06 6.60
CA VAL A 125 8.44 -1.22 6.16
C VAL A 125 7.64 -2.40 6.73
N ILE A 126 7.27 -2.35 8.01
CA ILE A 126 6.39 -3.34 8.65
C ILE A 126 5.01 -3.36 7.96
N LEU A 127 4.44 -2.20 7.66
CA LEU A 127 3.19 -2.07 6.91
C LEU A 127 3.28 -2.79 5.55
N VAL A 128 4.33 -2.53 4.77
CA VAL A 128 4.56 -3.20 3.48
C VAL A 128 4.65 -4.71 3.68
N GLY A 129 5.40 -5.18 4.69
CA GLY A 129 5.53 -6.59 5.02
C GLY A 129 4.17 -7.26 5.29
N TYR A 130 3.33 -6.66 6.12
CA TYR A 130 1.97 -7.15 6.40
C TYR A 130 1.09 -7.17 5.15
N LEU A 131 1.15 -6.13 4.32
CA LEU A 131 0.38 -6.08 3.07
C LEU A 131 0.83 -7.14 2.05
N VAL A 132 2.14 -7.43 1.97
CA VAL A 132 2.67 -8.53 1.14
C VAL A 132 2.11 -9.88 1.60
N VAL A 133 2.10 -10.13 2.91
CA VAL A 133 1.55 -11.39 3.45
C VAL A 133 0.04 -11.46 3.22
N ALA A 134 -0.69 -10.38 3.43
CA ALA A 134 -2.12 -10.31 3.11
C ALA A 134 -2.38 -10.61 1.62
N ALA A 135 -1.63 -9.98 0.71
CA ALA A 135 -1.76 -10.21 -0.73
C ALA A 135 -1.42 -11.66 -1.14
N ARG A 136 -0.46 -12.32 -0.46
CA ARG A 136 -0.21 -13.76 -0.65
C ARG A 136 -1.39 -14.62 -0.25
N GLY A 137 -2.21 -14.18 0.68
CA GLY A 137 -3.46 -14.84 1.06
C GLY A 137 -4.44 -15.00 -0.12
N PHE A 138 -4.38 -14.14 -1.14
CA PHE A 138 -5.19 -14.28 -2.35
C PHE A 138 -4.81 -15.52 -3.18
N LEU A 139 -3.52 -15.91 -3.17
CA LEU A 139 -3.08 -17.15 -3.84
C LEU A 139 -3.66 -18.39 -3.16
N VAL A 140 -3.76 -18.39 -1.84
CA VAL A 140 -4.33 -19.48 -1.05
C VAL A 140 -5.85 -19.53 -1.20
N ALA A 141 -6.50 -18.37 -1.26
CA ALA A 141 -7.96 -18.29 -1.41
C ALA A 141 -8.45 -18.66 -2.81
N GLY A 142 -7.57 -18.62 -3.82
CA GLY A 142 -7.92 -18.84 -5.22
C GLY A 142 -8.59 -17.65 -5.90
N PRO A 143 -9.17 -17.84 -7.11
CA PRO A 143 -9.81 -16.78 -7.87
C PRO A 143 -10.98 -16.12 -7.12
N ALA A 144 -11.18 -14.82 -7.33
CA ALA A 144 -12.29 -14.10 -6.74
C ALA A 144 -13.62 -14.59 -7.31
N PRO A 145 -14.58 -15.01 -6.48
CA PRO A 145 -15.85 -15.52 -6.95
C PRO A 145 -16.83 -14.40 -7.36
N SER A 146 -16.50 -13.16 -7.10
CA SER A 146 -17.37 -12.01 -7.40
C SER A 146 -16.59 -10.72 -7.64
N ILE A 147 -17.17 -9.83 -8.45
CA ILE A 147 -16.67 -8.47 -8.67
C ILE A 147 -16.60 -7.68 -7.35
N ALA A 148 -17.51 -7.96 -6.41
CA ALA A 148 -17.49 -7.31 -5.11
C ALA A 148 -16.21 -7.65 -4.33
N GLU A 149 -15.74 -8.89 -4.34
CA GLU A 149 -14.47 -9.28 -3.71
C GLU A 149 -13.27 -8.63 -4.42
N GLU A 150 -13.28 -8.58 -5.76
CA GLU A 150 -12.24 -7.92 -6.54
C GLU A 150 -12.10 -6.45 -6.15
N ILE A 151 -13.23 -5.71 -6.12
CA ILE A 151 -13.24 -4.25 -5.90
C ILE A 151 -13.13 -3.88 -4.42
N LEU A 152 -13.79 -4.61 -3.52
CA LEU A 152 -13.90 -4.22 -2.11
C LEU A 152 -12.82 -4.86 -1.21
N LEU A 153 -12.09 -5.87 -1.69
CA LEU A 153 -11.01 -6.48 -0.92
C LEU A 153 -9.67 -6.45 -1.66
N ARG A 154 -9.60 -7.07 -2.83
CA ARG A 154 -8.32 -7.30 -3.51
C ARG A 154 -7.72 -6.01 -4.05
N LEU A 155 -8.53 -5.21 -4.73
CA LEU A 155 -8.08 -3.93 -5.29
C LEU A 155 -7.57 -2.96 -4.21
N PRO A 156 -8.28 -2.68 -3.08
CA PRO A 156 -7.78 -1.84 -1.99
C PRO A 156 -6.43 -2.30 -1.41
N VAL A 157 -6.29 -3.60 -1.12
CA VAL A 157 -5.04 -4.16 -0.57
C VAL A 157 -3.88 -3.95 -1.54
N MET A 158 -4.11 -4.17 -2.83
CA MET A 158 -3.06 -4.04 -3.85
C MET A 158 -2.73 -2.58 -4.17
N ILE A 159 -3.70 -1.67 -4.16
CA ILE A 159 -3.44 -0.22 -4.25
C ILE A 159 -2.59 0.23 -3.06
N TYR A 160 -2.98 -0.20 -1.85
CA TYR A 160 -2.24 0.16 -0.65
C TYR A 160 -0.80 -0.36 -0.70
N LEU A 161 -0.60 -1.63 -1.08
CA LEU A 161 0.72 -2.23 -1.22
C LEU A 161 1.58 -1.47 -2.25
N GLY A 162 1.03 -1.14 -3.41
CA GLY A 162 1.73 -0.41 -4.47
C GLY A 162 2.20 0.97 -4.00
N TRP A 163 1.32 1.75 -3.39
CA TRP A 163 1.66 3.06 -2.84
C TRP A 163 2.66 2.96 -1.70
N ALA A 164 2.42 2.09 -0.70
CA ALA A 164 3.27 1.96 0.47
C ALA A 164 4.71 1.51 0.12
N THR A 165 4.89 0.68 -0.92
CA THR A 165 6.21 0.26 -1.41
C THR A 165 7.03 1.46 -1.87
N LEU A 166 6.45 2.36 -2.65
CA LEU A 166 7.13 3.56 -3.14
C LEU A 166 7.29 4.61 -2.01
N ALA A 167 6.28 4.76 -1.15
CA ALA A 167 6.34 5.63 0.01
C ALA A 167 7.45 5.20 0.99
N ALA A 168 7.68 3.89 1.17
CA ALA A 168 8.79 3.39 1.96
C ALA A 168 10.15 3.78 1.37
N ALA A 169 10.31 3.69 0.05
CA ALA A 169 11.54 4.13 -0.62
C ALA A 169 11.76 5.66 -0.47
N ALA A 170 10.72 6.46 -0.69
CA ALA A 170 10.79 7.92 -0.48
C ALA A 170 11.07 8.27 0.98
N GLY A 171 10.49 7.54 1.93
CA GLY A 171 10.69 7.70 3.37
C GLY A 171 12.15 7.53 3.80
N PHE A 172 12.90 6.61 3.19
CA PHE A 172 14.35 6.52 3.43
C PHE A 172 15.07 7.82 3.04
N ALA A 173 14.76 8.37 1.88
CA ALA A 173 15.35 9.63 1.45
C ALA A 173 15.00 10.79 2.40
N THR A 174 13.73 10.91 2.79
CA THR A 174 13.25 11.91 3.77
C THR A 174 13.98 11.76 5.10
N THR A 175 14.18 10.54 5.59
CA THR A 175 14.88 10.24 6.84
C THR A 175 16.35 10.65 6.76
N PHE A 176 17.05 10.33 5.68
CA PHE A 176 18.44 10.76 5.47
C PHE A 176 18.57 12.28 5.34
N ARG A 177 17.63 12.93 4.64
CA ARG A 177 17.60 14.38 4.53
C ARG A 177 17.46 15.05 5.91
N SER A 178 16.63 14.55 6.78
CA SER A 178 16.43 15.07 8.13
C SER A 178 17.68 15.01 9.01
N TRP A 179 18.67 14.23 8.65
CA TRP A 179 19.96 14.14 9.34
C TRP A 179 21.00 15.17 8.85
N GLY A 180 20.56 16.16 8.08
CA GLY A 180 21.41 17.21 7.58
C GLY A 180 22.21 16.82 6.32
N MET A 181 21.81 15.76 5.63
CA MET A 181 22.41 15.40 4.36
C MET A 181 22.18 16.52 3.33
N PRO A 182 23.24 17.14 2.76
CA PRO A 182 23.07 18.29 1.87
C PRO A 182 22.38 17.86 0.57
N ALA A 183 21.40 18.66 0.10
CA ALA A 183 20.71 18.43 -1.17
C ALA A 183 21.65 18.48 -2.39
N SER A 184 22.74 19.21 -2.26
CA SER A 184 23.75 19.38 -3.32
C SER A 184 24.82 18.28 -3.36
N ALA A 185 24.79 17.33 -2.42
CA ALA A 185 25.74 16.22 -2.43
C ALA A 185 25.56 15.37 -3.69
N ARG A 186 26.64 15.13 -4.43
CA ARG A 186 26.62 14.36 -5.71
C ARG A 186 25.91 13.01 -5.57
N TRP A 187 26.14 12.34 -4.48
CA TRP A 187 25.60 11.00 -4.20
C TRP A 187 24.10 10.99 -3.82
N VAL A 188 23.45 12.14 -3.61
CA VAL A 188 21.99 12.22 -3.33
C VAL A 188 21.20 11.72 -4.52
N ASN A 189 21.62 12.05 -5.74
CA ASN A 189 20.98 11.53 -6.95
C ASN A 189 21.22 10.03 -7.12
N GLU A 190 22.41 9.55 -6.78
CA GLU A 190 22.76 8.12 -6.84
C GLU A 190 21.91 7.31 -5.85
N ILE A 191 21.76 7.81 -4.62
CA ILE A 191 20.83 7.21 -3.64
C ILE A 191 19.41 7.22 -4.16
N GLY A 192 18.96 8.32 -4.76
CA GLY A 192 17.62 8.40 -5.35
C GLY A 192 17.40 7.32 -6.42
N VAL A 193 18.37 7.10 -7.31
CA VAL A 193 18.32 6.01 -8.30
C VAL A 193 18.27 4.65 -7.62
N VAL A 194 19.13 4.40 -6.62
CA VAL A 194 19.13 3.13 -5.85
C VAL A 194 17.79 2.86 -5.18
N LEU A 195 17.17 3.87 -4.59
CA LEU A 195 15.86 3.74 -3.95
C LEU A 195 14.76 3.41 -4.98
N VAL A 196 14.75 4.07 -6.14
CA VAL A 196 13.81 3.75 -7.22
C VAL A 196 14.04 2.32 -7.73
N LEU A 197 15.28 1.91 -7.95
CA LEU A 197 15.61 0.55 -8.40
C LEU A 197 15.21 -0.51 -7.36
N SER A 198 15.47 -0.26 -6.07
CA SER A 198 15.07 -1.17 -4.98
C SER A 198 13.55 -1.34 -4.93
N ALA A 199 12.80 -0.24 -5.03
CA ALA A 199 11.34 -0.28 -5.13
C ALA A 199 10.88 -1.00 -6.40
N THR A 200 11.58 -0.83 -7.52
CA THR A 200 11.29 -1.52 -8.78
C THR A 200 11.50 -3.02 -8.67
N ILE A 201 12.58 -3.47 -8.03
CA ILE A 201 12.86 -4.90 -7.79
C ILE A 201 11.73 -5.50 -6.93
N MET A 202 11.36 -4.84 -5.83
CA MET A 202 10.23 -5.28 -5.00
C MET A 202 8.94 -5.35 -5.80
N SER A 203 8.65 -4.32 -6.58
CA SER A 203 7.48 -4.26 -7.46
C SER A 203 7.47 -5.37 -8.50
N PHE A 204 8.63 -5.68 -9.10
CA PHE A 204 8.79 -6.79 -10.02
C PHE A 204 8.40 -8.14 -9.37
N PHE A 205 8.86 -8.40 -8.15
CA PHE A 205 8.47 -9.61 -7.43
C PHE A 205 6.96 -9.66 -7.16
N VAL A 206 6.35 -8.55 -6.78
CA VAL A 206 4.90 -8.47 -6.57
C VAL A 206 4.14 -8.77 -7.86
N VAL A 207 4.41 -8.03 -8.95
CA VAL A 207 3.65 -8.18 -10.20
C VAL A 207 3.94 -9.49 -10.93
N SER A 208 5.08 -10.14 -10.68
CA SER A 208 5.43 -11.43 -11.29
C SER A 208 4.90 -12.64 -10.52
N ARG A 209 4.66 -12.53 -9.22
CA ARG A 209 4.34 -13.68 -8.36
C ARG A 209 2.95 -13.65 -7.74
N LEU A 210 2.35 -12.46 -7.53
CA LEU A 210 1.04 -12.33 -6.91
C LEU A 210 -0.07 -12.25 -7.98
N VAL A 211 -1.33 -12.30 -7.53
CA VAL A 211 -2.54 -12.08 -8.32
C VAL A 211 -3.18 -10.73 -7.96
N ALA A 212 -4.24 -10.33 -8.65
CA ALA A 212 -4.92 -9.05 -8.45
C ALA A 212 -3.99 -7.82 -8.66
N VAL A 213 -3.00 -7.94 -9.53
CA VAL A 213 -1.87 -6.98 -9.61
C VAL A 213 -2.23 -5.61 -10.17
N ILE A 214 -3.45 -5.42 -10.72
CA ILE A 214 -3.83 -4.14 -11.34
C ILE A 214 -3.81 -2.97 -10.34
N GLY A 215 -4.31 -3.19 -9.11
CA GLY A 215 -4.29 -2.16 -8.07
C GLY A 215 -2.87 -1.74 -7.70
N PHE A 216 -1.97 -2.72 -7.54
CA PHE A 216 -0.56 -2.46 -7.29
C PHE A 216 0.08 -1.66 -8.43
N LEU A 217 -0.13 -2.11 -9.67
CA LEU A 217 0.43 -1.45 -10.84
C LEU A 217 -0.01 0.02 -10.95
N LEU A 218 -1.32 0.28 -10.78
CA LEU A 218 -1.87 1.63 -10.85
C LEU A 218 -1.27 2.54 -9.78
N ALA A 219 -1.19 2.09 -8.54
CA ALA A 219 -0.65 2.88 -7.43
C ALA A 219 0.86 3.09 -7.54
N ALA A 220 1.62 2.07 -7.96
CA ALA A 220 3.06 2.19 -8.18
C ALA A 220 3.38 3.11 -9.36
N CYS A 221 2.65 3.01 -10.47
CA CYS A 221 2.80 3.92 -11.61
C CYS A 221 2.44 5.37 -11.22
N TRP A 222 1.37 5.57 -10.44
CA TRP A 222 1.01 6.88 -9.92
C TRP A 222 2.14 7.51 -9.11
N ALA A 223 2.74 6.77 -8.17
CA ALA A 223 3.83 7.26 -7.34
C ALA A 223 5.10 7.57 -8.16
N LEU A 224 5.49 6.65 -9.06
CA LEU A 224 6.66 6.85 -9.93
C LEU A 224 6.48 8.00 -10.91
N LEU A 225 5.28 8.19 -11.45
CA LEU A 225 4.97 9.32 -12.32
C LEU A 225 5.08 10.64 -11.53
N ALA A 226 4.56 10.67 -10.30
CA ALA A 226 4.68 11.87 -9.45
C ALA A 226 6.14 12.19 -9.11
N VAL A 227 6.99 11.19 -8.88
CA VAL A 227 8.44 11.37 -8.72
C VAL A 227 9.07 11.89 -10.01
N ALA A 228 8.76 11.27 -11.17
CA ALA A 228 9.34 11.67 -12.46
C ALA A 228 9.00 13.11 -12.85
N LEU A 229 7.80 13.60 -12.48
CA LEU A 229 7.35 14.95 -12.78
C LEU A 229 7.94 15.99 -11.82
N ALA A 230 8.19 15.63 -10.56
CA ALA A 230 8.70 16.55 -9.53
C ALA A 230 10.23 16.66 -9.52
N THR A 231 10.94 15.58 -9.84
CA THR A 231 12.40 15.52 -9.70
C THR A 231 13.14 16.42 -10.68
N GLN A 232 14.18 17.09 -10.19
CA GLN A 232 15.14 17.82 -11.01
C GLN A 232 16.29 16.93 -11.55
N SER A 233 16.41 15.69 -11.05
CA SER A 233 17.43 14.73 -11.45
C SER A 233 16.99 13.94 -12.68
N ASN A 234 17.67 14.14 -13.82
CA ASN A 234 17.42 13.34 -15.03
C ASN A 234 17.66 11.83 -14.79
N ALA A 235 18.62 11.46 -13.92
CA ALA A 235 18.89 10.07 -13.61
C ALA A 235 17.72 9.42 -12.86
N VAL A 236 17.16 10.09 -11.84
CA VAL A 236 15.99 9.60 -11.10
C VAL A 236 14.75 9.58 -11.99
N ARG A 237 14.54 10.62 -12.81
CA ARG A 237 13.43 10.66 -13.77
C ARG A 237 13.47 9.47 -14.73
N ASN A 238 14.62 9.23 -15.35
CA ASN A 238 14.79 8.12 -16.29
C ASN A 238 14.60 6.76 -15.59
N ALA A 239 15.13 6.60 -14.37
CA ALA A 239 14.93 5.39 -13.58
C ALA A 239 13.44 5.17 -13.26
N ALA A 240 12.68 6.21 -12.86
CA ALA A 240 11.25 6.11 -12.58
C ALA A 240 10.44 5.75 -13.83
N VAL A 241 10.73 6.38 -14.97
CA VAL A 241 10.07 6.06 -16.25
C VAL A 241 10.38 4.63 -16.69
N LEU A 242 11.65 4.21 -16.60
CA LEU A 242 12.06 2.84 -16.91
C LEU A 242 11.35 1.83 -15.99
N ALA A 243 11.21 2.13 -14.70
CA ALA A 243 10.50 1.30 -13.74
C ALA A 243 9.02 1.11 -14.15
N ILE A 244 8.34 2.18 -14.56
CA ILE A 244 6.95 2.10 -15.08
C ILE A 244 6.91 1.18 -16.31
N VAL A 245 7.78 1.40 -17.27
CA VAL A 245 7.82 0.59 -18.51
C VAL A 245 8.04 -0.90 -18.20
N ILE A 246 8.99 -1.21 -17.32
CA ILE A 246 9.29 -2.60 -16.91
C ILE A 246 8.06 -3.23 -16.25
N MET A 247 7.43 -2.55 -15.29
CA MET A 247 6.26 -3.10 -14.58
C MET A 247 5.09 -3.34 -15.51
N VAL A 248 4.79 -2.38 -16.39
CA VAL A 248 3.71 -2.50 -17.38
C VAL A 248 4.00 -3.66 -18.34
N ALA A 249 5.23 -3.75 -18.86
CA ALA A 249 5.63 -4.83 -19.78
C ALA A 249 5.53 -6.22 -19.12
N VAL A 250 5.94 -6.34 -17.84
CA VAL A 250 5.83 -7.58 -17.07
C VAL A 250 4.37 -7.99 -16.87
N VAL A 251 3.50 -7.05 -16.49
CA VAL A 251 2.08 -7.33 -16.28
C VAL A 251 1.41 -7.71 -17.60
N ILE A 252 1.66 -6.99 -18.70
CA ILE A 252 1.15 -7.31 -20.02
C ILE A 252 1.63 -8.69 -20.46
N GLY A 253 2.93 -8.95 -20.40
CA GLY A 253 3.50 -10.23 -20.81
C GLY A 253 2.97 -11.40 -20.00
N ARG A 254 2.76 -11.22 -18.70
CA ARG A 254 2.16 -12.23 -17.83
C ARG A 254 0.68 -12.47 -18.14
N THR A 255 -0.08 -11.40 -18.37
CA THR A 255 -1.50 -11.48 -18.71
C THR A 255 -1.72 -12.16 -20.06
N LEU A 256 -0.89 -11.86 -21.05
CA LEU A 256 -0.97 -12.48 -22.37
C LEU A 256 -0.64 -13.98 -22.35
N ARG A 257 0.26 -14.42 -21.47
CA ARG A 257 0.66 -15.83 -21.32
C ARG A 257 -0.25 -16.63 -20.38
N SER A 258 -1.07 -15.97 -19.57
CA SER A 258 -1.96 -16.63 -18.63
C SER A 258 -3.23 -17.14 -19.32
N PRO A 259 -3.68 -18.37 -19.06
CA PRO A 259 -5.00 -18.85 -19.47
C PRO A 259 -6.13 -18.10 -18.73
N ASP A 260 -5.88 -17.67 -17.51
CA ASP A 260 -6.81 -16.85 -16.69
C ASP A 260 -6.27 -15.44 -16.49
N ARG A 261 -6.55 -14.58 -17.45
CA ARG A 261 -6.14 -13.18 -17.43
C ARG A 261 -6.80 -12.39 -16.30
N ARG A 262 -8.06 -12.75 -15.97
CA ARG A 262 -8.81 -12.05 -14.94
C ARG A 262 -8.19 -12.26 -13.57
N THR A 263 -7.83 -13.48 -13.23
CA THR A 263 -7.14 -13.80 -11.98
C THR A 263 -5.79 -13.08 -11.85
N VAL A 264 -5.03 -12.93 -12.95
CA VAL A 264 -3.79 -12.17 -12.90
C VAL A 264 -4.05 -10.71 -12.53
N LEU A 265 -5.05 -10.08 -13.15
CA LEU A 265 -5.31 -8.63 -13.00
C LEU A 265 -6.13 -8.30 -11.77
N PHE A 266 -7.19 -9.07 -11.50
CA PHE A 266 -8.19 -8.75 -10.48
C PHE A 266 -8.23 -9.76 -9.32
N GLY A 267 -7.66 -10.95 -9.52
CA GLY A 267 -7.52 -12.00 -8.49
C GLY A 267 -8.51 -13.16 -8.57
#